data_af3fd8efe164f4b03dc5fad8158e75e7
#
_entry.id   af3fd8efe164f4b03dc5fad8158e75e7
#
_cell.length_a   1.000
_cell.length_b   1.000
_cell.length_c   1.000
_cell.angle_alpha   90.00
_cell.angle_beta   90.00
_cell.angle_gamma   90.00
#
_symmetry.space_group_name_H-M   'P 1'
#
loop_
_entity.id
_entity.type
_entity.pdbx_description
1 polymer ?
#
loop_
_entity_poly.entity_id
_entity_poly.type
_entity_poly.pdbx_seq_one_letter_code
_entity_poly.pdbx_strand_id
1 'polypeptide(L)'
;MNPAPSPSPLSLRPVNAGVFAVHDAAGQHVGNLKRIGAVWKFKAVGYTAAGEPEPGGGPLTDRHNTVLDRPDAAELSARLLAD
;
A
#
# COMPACT_ATOMS: atom_id res chain seq x y z
N MET A 1 -32.41 2.53 0.08
CA MET A 1 -31.29 2.50 1.02
C MET A 1 -29.98 2.57 0.25
N ASN A 2 -29.15 3.52 0.59
CA ASN A 2 -27.84 3.61 -0.05
C ASN A 2 -26.90 2.60 0.58
N PRO A 3 -26.19 1.83 -0.24
CA PRO A 3 -25.16 0.98 0.32
C PRO A 3 -24.07 1.84 0.97
N ALA A 4 -23.42 1.30 1.95
CA ALA A 4 -22.23 1.95 2.49
C ALA A 4 -21.22 2.15 1.36
N PRO A 5 -20.44 3.25 1.37
CA PRO A 5 -19.38 3.39 0.38
C PRO A 5 -18.48 2.17 0.41
N SER A 6 -18.11 1.68 -0.76
CA SER A 6 -17.18 0.57 -0.82
C SER A 6 -15.87 0.98 -0.16
N PRO A 7 -15.25 0.13 0.65
CA PRO A 7 -13.93 0.43 1.17
C PRO A 7 -12.94 0.59 0.02
N SER A 8 -11.90 1.38 0.23
CA SER A 8 -10.82 1.48 -0.74
C SER A 8 -10.25 0.09 -1.01
N PRO A 9 -9.89 -0.23 -2.27
CA PRO A 9 -9.28 -1.53 -2.60
C PRO A 9 -8.02 -1.82 -1.80
N LEU A 10 -7.28 -0.78 -1.45
CA LEU A 10 -6.12 -0.90 -0.57
C LEU A 10 -6.46 -0.38 0.81
N SER A 11 -5.96 -1.05 1.83
CA SER A 11 -6.14 -0.62 3.22
C SER A 11 -4.78 -0.35 3.86
N LEU A 12 -4.77 0.58 4.82
CA LEU A 12 -3.58 0.95 5.58
C LEU A 12 -3.74 0.44 7.01
N ARG A 13 -2.71 -0.23 7.50
CA ARG A 13 -2.67 -0.73 8.87
C ARG A 13 -1.44 -0.16 9.56
N PRO A 14 -1.60 0.63 10.64
CA PRO A 14 -0.45 1.23 11.29
C PRO A 14 0.48 0.18 11.89
N VAL A 15 1.77 0.33 11.59
CA VAL A 15 2.84 -0.48 12.17
C VAL A 15 3.54 0.32 13.26
N ASN A 16 3.85 1.57 12.95
CA ASN A 16 4.39 2.55 13.89
C ASN A 16 4.11 3.95 13.36
N ALA A 17 4.64 4.99 14.02
CA ALA A 17 4.37 6.38 13.65
C ALA A 17 4.82 6.76 12.23
N GLY A 18 5.73 6.02 11.66
CA GLY A 18 6.29 6.31 10.34
C GLY A 18 6.03 5.25 9.28
N VAL A 19 5.22 4.22 9.60
CA VAL A 19 5.01 3.10 8.67
C VAL A 19 3.58 2.59 8.77
N PHE A 20 2.94 2.43 7.61
CA PHE A 20 1.69 1.69 7.47
C PHE A 20 1.93 0.47 6.58
N ALA A 21 1.42 -0.68 6.99
CA ALA A 21 1.36 -1.84 6.10
C ALA A 21 0.20 -1.66 5.13
N VAL A 22 0.41 -2.00 3.87
CA VAL A 22 -0.60 -1.89 2.81
C VAL A 22 -1.07 -3.27 2.42
N HIS A 23 -2.39 -3.49 2.48
CA HIS A 23 -3.02 -4.75 2.10
C HIS A 23 -4.01 -4.52 0.98
N ASP A 24 -4.15 -5.48 0.08
CA ASP A 24 -5.15 -5.43 -0.97
C ASP A 24 -6.52 -5.92 -0.47
N ALA A 25 -7.51 -5.93 -1.38
CA ALA A 25 -8.88 -6.34 -1.04
C ALA A 25 -8.97 -7.81 -0.61
N ALA A 26 -8.02 -8.64 -1.01
CA ALA A 26 -7.95 -10.04 -0.62
C ALA A 26 -7.22 -10.24 0.72
N GLY A 27 -6.72 -9.16 1.32
CA GLY A 27 -5.98 -9.23 2.58
C GLY A 27 -4.49 -9.54 2.40
N GLN A 28 -3.98 -9.56 1.17
CA GLN A 28 -2.56 -9.77 0.92
C GLN A 28 -1.75 -8.53 1.25
N HIS A 29 -0.63 -8.71 1.93
CA HIS A 29 0.33 -7.63 2.15
C HIS A 29 1.07 -7.35 0.85
N VAL A 30 0.87 -6.15 0.29
CA VAL A 30 1.41 -5.77 -1.02
C VAL A 30 2.49 -4.70 -0.95
N GLY A 31 2.70 -4.13 0.22
CA GLY A 31 3.73 -3.13 0.41
C GLY A 31 3.61 -2.41 1.75
N ASN A 32 4.40 -1.37 1.90
CA ASN A 32 4.37 -0.51 3.06
C ASN A 32 4.43 0.95 2.61
N LEU A 33 3.78 1.81 3.37
CA LEU A 33 3.85 3.25 3.15
C LEU A 33 4.72 3.83 4.25
N LYS A 34 5.87 4.39 3.88
CA LYS A 34 6.87 4.88 4.84
C LYS A 34 7.01 6.38 4.75
N ARG A 35 7.04 7.02 5.91
CA ARG A 35 7.34 8.45 6.01
C ARG A 35 8.83 8.67 5.79
N ILE A 36 9.15 9.50 4.78
CA ILE A 36 10.52 9.88 4.46
C ILE A 36 10.56 11.39 4.37
N GLY A 37 11.08 12.04 5.41
CA GLY A 37 11.05 13.50 5.50
C GLY A 37 9.61 14.02 5.56
N ALA A 38 9.23 14.87 4.61
CA ALA A 38 7.92 15.50 4.56
C ALA A 38 6.91 14.72 3.71
N VAL A 39 7.29 13.58 3.16
CA VAL A 39 6.43 12.81 2.25
C VAL A 39 6.34 11.35 2.70
N TRP A 40 5.38 10.64 2.13
CA TRP A 40 5.22 9.21 2.32
C TRP A 40 5.53 8.49 1.00
N LYS A 41 6.27 7.41 1.08
CA LYS A 41 6.70 6.67 -0.08
C LYS A 41 6.19 5.23 -0.01
N PHE A 42 5.56 4.77 -1.09
CA PHE A 42 5.10 3.39 -1.17
C PHE A 42 6.27 2.48 -1.52
N LYS A 43 6.50 1.47 -0.68
CA LYS A 43 7.50 0.44 -0.89
C LYS A 43 6.81 -0.89 -1.16
N ALA A 44 6.81 -1.32 -2.42
CA ALA A 44 6.20 -2.58 -2.80
C ALA A 44 6.89 -3.75 -2.12
N VAL A 45 6.12 -4.79 -1.79
CA VAL A 45 6.63 -6.03 -1.21
C VAL A 45 5.95 -7.19 -1.90
N GLY A 46 6.74 -8.19 -2.27
CA GLY A 46 6.26 -9.48 -2.70
C GLY A 46 6.68 -10.55 -1.71
N TYR A 47 6.28 -11.77 -1.96
CA TYR A 47 6.65 -12.92 -1.14
C TYR A 47 7.04 -14.09 -2.04
N THR A 48 8.10 -14.81 -1.67
CA THR A 48 8.52 -16.01 -2.37
C THR A 48 7.55 -17.15 -2.10
N ALA A 49 7.68 -18.25 -2.83
CA ALA A 49 6.91 -19.47 -2.56
C ALA A 49 7.14 -20.01 -1.15
N ALA A 50 8.29 -19.71 -0.55
CA ALA A 50 8.61 -20.07 0.82
C ALA A 50 8.07 -19.08 1.87
N GLY A 51 7.39 -18.01 1.41
CA GLY A 51 6.83 -17.00 2.32
C GLY A 51 7.81 -15.93 2.76
N GLU A 52 8.97 -15.84 2.13
CA GLU A 52 9.96 -14.82 2.47
C GLU A 52 9.66 -13.50 1.75
N PRO A 53 9.77 -12.34 2.42
CA PRO A 53 9.49 -11.06 1.78
C PRO A 53 10.53 -10.71 0.71
N GLU A 54 10.05 -10.15 -0.39
CA GLU A 54 10.87 -9.62 -1.47
C GLU A 54 10.64 -8.10 -1.57
N PRO A 55 11.52 -7.28 -0.99
CA PRO A 55 11.38 -5.83 -1.08
C PRO A 55 11.40 -5.35 -2.53
N GLY A 56 10.46 -4.48 -2.87
CA GLY A 56 10.32 -3.95 -4.22
C GLY A 56 9.59 -4.87 -5.19
N GLY A 57 9.26 -6.09 -4.77
CA GLY A 57 8.57 -7.06 -5.62
C GLY A 57 7.05 -7.07 -5.44
N GLY A 58 6.43 -8.15 -5.89
CA GLY A 58 5.01 -8.37 -5.72
C GLY A 58 4.13 -7.72 -6.78
N PRO A 59 2.78 -7.79 -6.58
CA PRO A 59 1.84 -7.35 -7.61
C PRO A 59 1.88 -5.84 -7.89
N LEU A 60 2.42 -5.03 -6.98
CA LEU A 60 2.52 -3.58 -7.17
C LEU A 60 3.95 -3.12 -7.39
N THR A 61 4.82 -4.01 -7.87
CA THR A 61 6.23 -3.70 -8.11
C THR A 61 6.42 -2.48 -9.04
N ASP A 62 5.55 -2.31 -10.03
CA ASP A 62 5.64 -1.19 -10.97
C ASP A 62 5.32 0.16 -10.32
N ARG A 63 4.76 0.15 -9.13
CA ARG A 63 4.42 1.36 -8.37
C ARG A 63 5.36 1.61 -7.19
N HIS A 64 6.42 0.81 -7.09
CA HIS A 64 7.43 0.99 -6.05
C HIS A 64 8.00 2.40 -6.10
N ASN A 65 8.13 3.03 -4.94
CA ASN A 65 8.58 4.41 -4.75
C ASN A 65 7.58 5.51 -5.15
N THR A 66 6.30 5.18 -5.33
CA THR A 66 5.26 6.21 -5.50
C THR A 66 5.20 7.09 -4.26
N VAL A 67 5.16 8.40 -4.48
CA VAL A 67 5.20 9.40 -3.40
C VAL A 67 3.82 10.00 -3.17
N LEU A 68 3.43 10.11 -1.89
CA LEU A 68 2.21 10.76 -1.45
C LEU A 68 2.55 11.83 -0.42
N ASP A 69 1.72 12.87 -0.33
CA ASP A 69 1.89 13.93 0.69
C ASP A 69 1.44 13.45 2.06
N ARG A 70 0.53 12.49 2.12
CA ARG A 70 -0.04 11.98 3.37
C ARG A 70 -0.50 10.52 3.20
N PRO A 71 -0.61 9.77 4.32
CA PRO A 71 -1.08 8.40 4.26
C PRO A 71 -2.60 8.35 4.15
N ASP A 72 -3.10 8.24 2.94
CA ASP A 72 -4.52 8.21 2.63
C ASP A 72 -4.81 7.00 1.75
N ALA A 73 -5.66 6.09 2.23
CA ALA A 73 -5.94 4.85 1.53
C ALA A 73 -6.63 5.06 0.18
N ALA A 74 -7.53 6.04 0.10
CA ALA A 74 -8.24 6.33 -1.15
C ALA A 74 -7.29 6.91 -2.21
N GLU A 75 -6.43 7.85 -1.81
CA GLU A 75 -5.44 8.42 -2.70
C GLU A 75 -4.42 7.38 -3.14
N LEU A 76 -3.95 6.56 -2.20
CA LEU A 76 -3.02 5.47 -2.51
C LEU A 76 -3.64 4.51 -3.52
N SER A 77 -4.89 4.10 -3.30
CA SER A 77 -5.59 3.20 -4.22
C SER A 77 -5.70 3.82 -5.61
N ALA A 78 -6.05 5.10 -5.68
CA ALA A 78 -6.15 5.80 -6.96
C ALA A 78 -4.80 5.88 -7.68
N ARG A 79 -3.72 6.11 -6.94
CA ARG A 79 -2.38 6.25 -7.52
C ARG A 79 -1.76 4.92 -7.93
N LEU A 80 -2.00 3.86 -7.13
CA LEU A 80 -1.37 2.56 -7.37
C LEU A 80 -2.16 1.67 -8.31
N LEU A 81 -3.49 1.84 -8.37
CA LEU A 81 -4.37 0.97 -9.14
C LEU A 81 -4.94 1.67 -10.38
N ALA A 82 -4.56 2.89 -10.63
CA ALA A 82 -4.95 3.60 -11.84
C ALA A 82 -4.24 3.01 -13.06
N ASP A 83 -4.95 2.92 -14.13
CA ASP A 83 -4.40 2.46 -15.40
C ASP A 83 -3.51 3.52 -16.06
#